data_8d5d2cf7b0d7b36ed0eb10457311e137
#
_entry.id   8d5d2cf7b0d7b36ed0eb10457311e137
#
_cell.length_a   1.000
_cell.length_b   1.000
_cell.length_c   1.000
_cell.angle_alpha   90.00
_cell.angle_beta   90.00
_cell.angle_gamma   90.00
#
_symmetry.space_group_name_H-M   'P 1'
#
loop_
_entity.id
_entity.type
_entity.pdbx_description
1 polymer ?
#
loop_
_entity_poly.entity_id
_entity_poly.type
_entity_poly.pdbx_seq_one_letter_code
_entity_poly.pdbx_strand_id
1 'polypeptide(L)'
;MPTYIVRSTLSNLTTPTKQRIAQAITAAHADITGANTFFAQVVFDHAPGDDWFIGGVPAEGDTLFVHGHVRSGRTDDQKRTLVERLVRDVAEASGLPTQAIWIYLSEIRPSLMAEFGHVLPEPGDEAAWFDALPEDDRRMLTAIAERKRS
;
A
#
# COMPACT_ATOMS: atom_id res chain seq x y z
N MET A 1 -8.44 5.10 1.52
CA MET A 1 -7.27 5.01 1.17
C MET A 1 -6.56 3.77 1.65
N PRO A 2 -5.44 3.42 1.11
CA PRO A 2 -4.92 2.09 1.41
C PRO A 2 -3.93 2.09 2.55
N THR A 3 -3.96 1.02 3.33
CA THR A 3 -2.81 0.62 4.15
C THR A 3 -2.27 -0.69 3.61
N TYR A 4 -1.00 -0.68 3.24
CA TYR A 4 -0.28 -1.87 2.78
C TYR A 4 0.67 -2.35 3.86
N ILE A 5 0.51 -3.60 4.28
CA ILE A 5 1.43 -4.27 5.19
C ILE A 5 2.37 -5.13 4.35
N VAL A 6 3.65 -4.80 4.39
CA VAL A 6 4.72 -5.52 3.70
C VAL A 6 5.44 -6.39 4.70
N ARG A 7 5.31 -7.70 4.55
CA ARG A 7 5.97 -8.69 5.40
C ARG A 7 7.02 -9.43 4.58
N SER A 8 8.21 -9.60 5.14
CA SER A 8 9.34 -10.20 4.41
C SER A 8 10.16 -11.11 5.30
N THR A 9 10.72 -12.16 4.71
CA THR A 9 11.76 -12.99 5.32
C THR A 9 13.15 -12.36 5.27
N LEU A 10 13.33 -11.31 4.45
CA LEU A 10 14.59 -10.59 4.32
C LEU A 10 14.99 -9.92 5.63
N SER A 11 16.06 -10.41 6.27
CA SER A 11 16.59 -9.86 7.52
C SER A 11 17.23 -8.47 7.37
N ASN A 12 17.58 -8.07 6.16
CA ASN A 12 18.35 -6.86 5.83
C ASN A 12 17.67 -5.97 4.79
N LEU A 13 16.36 -5.87 4.80
CA LEU A 13 15.66 -4.84 4.05
C LEU A 13 16.14 -3.46 4.53
N THR A 14 17.06 -2.86 3.77
CA THR A 14 17.59 -1.53 4.11
C THR A 14 16.52 -0.45 4.01
N THR A 15 16.68 0.64 4.73
CA THR A 15 15.77 1.80 4.63
C THR A 15 15.61 2.30 3.18
N PRO A 16 16.66 2.44 2.34
CA PRO A 16 16.49 2.78 0.94
C PRO A 16 15.62 1.78 0.15
N THR A 17 15.77 0.47 0.40
CA THR A 17 14.95 -0.55 -0.25
C THR A 17 13.48 -0.48 0.19
N LYS A 18 13.24 -0.32 1.49
CA LYS A 18 11.89 -0.07 2.03
C LYS A 18 11.25 1.16 1.39
N GLN A 19 12.02 2.24 1.23
CA GLN A 19 11.53 3.47 0.60
C GLN A 19 11.17 3.24 -0.88
N ARG A 20 11.98 2.51 -1.66
CA ARG A 20 11.65 2.17 -3.05
C ARG A 20 10.37 1.34 -3.14
N ILE A 21 10.20 0.33 -2.28
CA ILE A 21 8.99 -0.50 -2.23
C ILE A 21 7.78 0.37 -1.87
N ALA A 22 7.88 1.21 -0.85
CA ALA A 22 6.78 2.10 -0.46
C ALA A 22 6.40 3.08 -1.56
N GLN A 23 7.37 3.63 -2.27
CA GLN A 23 7.14 4.51 -3.43
C GLN A 23 6.46 3.77 -4.58
N ALA A 24 6.91 2.54 -4.90
CA ALA A 24 6.33 1.71 -5.93
C ALA A 24 4.86 1.37 -5.64
N ILE A 25 4.56 0.95 -4.41
CA ILE A 25 3.19 0.65 -3.96
C ILE A 25 2.31 1.90 -4.05
N THR A 26 2.80 3.02 -3.55
CA THR A 26 2.05 4.28 -3.54
C THR A 26 1.76 4.78 -4.96
N ALA A 27 2.74 4.72 -5.85
CA ALA A 27 2.58 5.12 -7.25
C ALA A 27 1.57 4.21 -7.97
N ALA A 28 1.71 2.89 -7.83
CA ALA A 28 0.78 1.93 -8.43
C ALA A 28 -0.68 2.18 -7.99
N HIS A 29 -0.89 2.40 -6.70
CA HIS A 29 -2.22 2.68 -6.18
C HIS A 29 -2.79 4.00 -6.72
N ALA A 30 -2.02 5.08 -6.66
CA ALA A 30 -2.46 6.40 -7.10
C ALA A 30 -2.78 6.44 -8.60
N ASP A 31 -1.91 5.86 -9.44
CA ASP A 31 -2.07 5.86 -10.89
C ASP A 31 -3.31 5.09 -11.34
N ILE A 32 -3.61 3.96 -10.70
CA ILE A 32 -4.73 3.09 -11.08
C ILE A 32 -6.05 3.57 -10.49
N THR A 33 -6.04 4.10 -9.28
CA THR A 33 -7.26 4.46 -8.57
C THR A 33 -7.59 5.94 -8.61
N GLY A 34 -6.65 6.79 -9.01
CA GLY A 34 -6.78 8.25 -8.96
C GLY A 34 -6.72 8.84 -7.54
N ALA A 35 -6.42 8.03 -6.53
CA ALA A 35 -6.32 8.49 -5.15
C ALA A 35 -5.09 9.36 -4.93
N ASN A 36 -5.22 10.37 -4.07
CA ASN A 36 -4.08 11.19 -3.65
C ASN A 36 -3.02 10.33 -2.93
N THR A 37 -1.75 10.59 -3.25
CA THR A 37 -0.62 9.81 -2.72
C THR A 37 -0.44 9.91 -1.21
N PHE A 38 -0.88 10.98 -0.56
CA PHE A 38 -0.75 11.16 0.89
C PHE A 38 -1.63 10.19 1.69
N PHE A 39 -2.61 9.55 1.06
CA PHE A 39 -3.43 8.55 1.72
C PHE A 39 -2.80 7.16 1.78
N ALA A 40 -1.78 6.86 0.98
CA ALA A 40 -1.15 5.56 1.00
C ALA A 40 -0.22 5.42 2.21
N GLN A 41 -0.55 4.49 3.08
CA GLN A 41 0.31 4.08 4.19
C GLN A 41 0.97 2.75 3.83
N VAL A 42 2.27 2.63 4.07
CA VAL A 42 3.02 1.37 3.92
C VAL A 42 3.73 1.06 5.23
N VAL A 43 3.43 -0.09 5.80
CA VAL A 43 4.01 -0.56 7.06
C VAL A 43 4.85 -1.80 6.76
N PHE A 44 6.08 -1.84 7.26
CA PHE A 44 6.96 -3.00 7.12
C PHE A 44 6.96 -3.82 8.40
N ASP A 45 6.81 -5.12 8.22
CA ASP A 45 6.82 -6.13 9.25
C ASP A 45 7.80 -7.23 8.85
N HIS A 46 8.51 -7.82 9.80
CA HIS A 46 9.51 -8.84 9.54
C HIS A 46 9.08 -10.17 10.14
N ALA A 47 9.16 -11.24 9.33
CA ALA A 47 9.00 -12.61 9.80
C ALA A 47 10.24 -13.41 9.40
N PRO A 48 11.02 -13.96 10.36
CA PRO A 48 12.15 -14.81 10.06
C PRO A 48 11.77 -16.01 9.17
N GLY A 49 12.71 -16.51 8.37
CA GLY A 49 12.44 -17.60 7.44
C GLY A 49 11.98 -18.90 8.11
N ASP A 50 12.40 -19.14 9.35
CA ASP A 50 11.96 -20.28 10.17
C ASP A 50 10.54 -20.13 10.73
N ASP A 51 9.96 -18.92 10.68
CA ASP A 51 8.56 -18.65 11.00
C ASP A 51 7.67 -18.57 9.74
N TRP A 52 8.21 -18.87 8.58
CA TRP A 52 7.50 -18.78 7.29
C TRP A 52 7.43 -20.15 6.61
N PHE A 53 6.22 -20.62 6.39
CA PHE A 53 5.96 -21.94 5.82
C PHE A 53 5.16 -21.82 4.53
N ILE A 54 5.58 -22.57 3.51
CA ILE A 54 4.86 -22.71 2.25
C ILE A 54 4.67 -24.20 1.98
N GLY A 55 3.42 -24.62 1.75
CA GLY A 55 3.13 -26.04 1.56
C GLY A 55 3.39 -26.92 2.79
N GLY A 56 3.43 -26.32 3.99
CA GLY A 56 3.66 -27.05 5.24
C GLY A 56 5.13 -27.27 5.60
N VAL A 57 6.07 -26.75 4.79
CA VAL A 57 7.52 -26.79 5.07
C VAL A 57 8.08 -25.36 5.15
N PRO A 58 9.21 -25.16 5.87
CA PRO A 58 9.83 -23.85 5.92
C PRO A 58 10.10 -23.30 4.52
N ALA A 59 9.83 -22.03 4.31
CA ALA A 59 10.07 -21.38 3.03
C ALA A 59 11.56 -21.38 2.68
N GLU A 60 11.87 -21.77 1.46
CA GLU A 60 13.22 -21.69 0.91
C GLU A 60 13.41 -20.36 0.18
N GLY A 61 14.47 -19.64 0.53
CA GLY A 61 14.81 -18.36 -0.08
C GLY A 61 13.96 -17.17 0.44
N ASP A 62 14.16 -16.04 -0.20
CA ASP A 62 13.52 -14.81 0.19
C ASP A 62 12.09 -14.72 -0.34
N THR A 63 11.16 -14.32 0.53
CA THR A 63 9.73 -14.16 0.22
C THR A 63 9.24 -12.82 0.74
N LEU A 64 8.35 -12.18 -0.02
CA LEU A 64 7.73 -10.93 0.32
C LEU A 64 6.22 -11.02 0.09
N PHE A 65 5.46 -10.69 1.12
CA PHE A 65 4.00 -10.66 1.10
C PHE A 65 3.50 -9.25 1.34
N VAL A 66 2.66 -8.76 0.45
CA VAL A 66 1.99 -7.46 0.57
C VAL A 66 0.49 -7.68 0.74
N HIS A 67 -0.06 -7.24 1.86
CA HIS A 67 -1.49 -7.22 2.08
C HIS A 67 -1.98 -5.77 2.05
N GLY A 68 -2.73 -5.42 1.02
CA GLY A 68 -3.37 -4.12 0.88
C GLY A 68 -4.78 -4.14 1.45
N HIS A 69 -5.03 -3.30 2.45
CA HIS A 69 -6.38 -2.95 2.90
C HIS A 69 -6.80 -1.70 2.14
N VAL A 70 -7.74 -1.85 1.21
CA VAL A 70 -8.13 -0.78 0.30
C VAL A 70 -9.59 -0.40 0.51
N ARG A 71 -9.93 0.85 0.25
CA ARG A 71 -11.32 1.31 0.26
C ARG A 71 -12.09 0.64 -0.89
N SER A 72 -13.26 0.09 -0.60
CA SER A 72 -14.16 -0.47 -1.61
C SER A 72 -14.65 0.61 -2.60
N GLY A 73 -15.14 0.17 -3.75
CA GLY A 73 -15.70 1.04 -4.79
C GLY A 73 -14.85 1.09 -6.07
N ARG A 74 -13.82 0.27 -6.19
CA ARG A 74 -13.04 0.10 -7.44
C ARG A 74 -13.64 -1.04 -8.27
N THR A 75 -13.51 -0.96 -9.61
CA THR A 75 -13.91 -2.03 -10.49
C THR A 75 -13.01 -3.25 -10.35
N ASP A 76 -13.51 -4.42 -10.74
CA ASP A 76 -12.70 -5.65 -10.71
C ASP A 76 -11.49 -5.54 -11.64
N ASP A 77 -11.61 -4.86 -12.77
CA ASP A 77 -10.49 -4.61 -13.69
C ASP A 77 -9.43 -3.71 -13.06
N GLN A 78 -9.82 -2.64 -12.36
CA GLN A 78 -8.88 -1.80 -11.63
C GLN A 78 -8.13 -2.59 -10.55
N LYS A 79 -8.85 -3.43 -9.79
CA LYS A 79 -8.25 -4.27 -8.74
C LYS A 79 -7.28 -5.29 -9.31
N ARG A 80 -7.64 -5.95 -10.41
CA ARG A 80 -6.75 -6.89 -11.11
C ARG A 80 -5.50 -6.19 -11.60
N THR A 81 -5.65 -5.09 -12.32
CA THR A 81 -4.52 -4.28 -12.82
C THR A 81 -3.61 -3.82 -11.69
N LEU A 82 -4.19 -3.44 -10.55
CA LEU A 82 -3.42 -3.06 -9.36
C LEU A 82 -2.59 -4.22 -8.82
N VAL A 83 -3.16 -5.42 -8.67
CA VAL A 83 -2.44 -6.61 -8.20
C VAL A 83 -1.29 -6.95 -9.16
N GLU A 84 -1.53 -7.00 -10.46
CA GLU A 84 -0.51 -7.30 -11.47
C GLU A 84 0.63 -6.27 -11.44
N ARG A 85 0.28 -5.00 -11.34
CA ARG A 85 1.27 -3.92 -11.25
C ARG A 85 2.06 -3.99 -9.96
N LEU A 86 1.43 -4.26 -8.82
CA LEU A 86 2.12 -4.41 -7.54
C LEU A 86 3.11 -5.57 -7.57
N VAL A 87 2.77 -6.72 -8.16
CA VAL A 87 3.71 -7.85 -8.33
C VAL A 87 4.97 -7.40 -9.05
N ARG A 88 4.81 -6.74 -10.20
CA ARG A 88 5.94 -6.28 -11.01
C ARG A 88 6.78 -5.22 -10.31
N ASP A 89 6.13 -4.15 -9.82
CA ASP A 89 6.82 -2.98 -9.29
C ASP A 89 7.48 -3.28 -7.93
N VAL A 90 6.88 -4.14 -7.10
CA VAL A 90 7.49 -4.59 -5.84
C VAL A 90 8.65 -5.53 -6.09
N ALA A 91 8.55 -6.44 -7.08
CA ALA A 91 9.67 -7.29 -7.47
C ALA A 91 10.87 -6.44 -7.91
N GLU A 92 10.66 -5.46 -8.78
CA GLU A 92 11.70 -4.54 -9.23
C GLU A 92 12.31 -3.74 -8.06
N ALA A 93 11.48 -3.17 -7.20
CA ALA A 93 11.93 -2.35 -6.08
C ALA A 93 12.69 -3.15 -5.01
N SER A 94 12.32 -4.40 -4.79
CA SER A 94 12.95 -5.29 -3.80
C SER A 94 14.17 -6.04 -4.34
N GLY A 95 14.30 -6.18 -5.67
CA GLY A 95 15.30 -7.02 -6.33
C GLY A 95 14.96 -8.51 -6.28
N LEU A 96 13.74 -8.89 -5.89
CA LEU A 96 13.28 -10.27 -5.86
C LEU A 96 12.60 -10.67 -7.17
N PRO A 97 12.64 -11.95 -7.54
CA PRO A 97 11.87 -12.44 -8.68
C PRO A 97 10.36 -12.38 -8.38
N THR A 98 9.54 -12.26 -9.41
CA THR A 98 8.08 -12.16 -9.25
C THR A 98 7.46 -13.35 -8.51
N GLN A 99 8.06 -14.54 -8.62
CA GLN A 99 7.63 -15.75 -7.91
C GLN A 99 7.74 -15.65 -6.39
N ALA A 100 8.60 -14.77 -5.89
CA ALA A 100 8.78 -14.51 -4.46
C ALA A 100 7.77 -13.48 -3.91
N ILE A 101 6.94 -12.87 -4.77
CA ILE A 101 6.03 -11.79 -4.41
C ILE A 101 4.59 -12.31 -4.32
N TRP A 102 3.98 -12.15 -3.16
CA TRP A 102 2.57 -12.45 -2.92
C TRP A 102 1.82 -11.16 -2.65
N ILE A 103 0.71 -10.93 -3.35
CA ILE A 103 -0.10 -9.72 -3.21
C ILE A 103 -1.55 -10.13 -2.93
N TYR A 104 -2.11 -9.65 -1.82
CA TYR A 104 -3.53 -9.76 -1.50
C TYR A 104 -4.14 -8.37 -1.31
N LEU A 105 -5.36 -8.19 -1.79
CA LEU A 105 -6.16 -7.00 -1.53
C LEU A 105 -7.42 -7.39 -0.76
N SER A 106 -7.69 -6.68 0.32
CA SER A 106 -8.95 -6.76 1.07
C SER A 106 -9.66 -5.42 0.97
N GLU A 107 -10.94 -5.44 0.60
CA GLU A 107 -11.76 -4.23 0.50
C GLU A 107 -12.46 -3.94 1.83
N ILE A 108 -12.43 -2.67 2.23
CA ILE A 108 -13.10 -2.17 3.42
C ILE A 108 -14.04 -1.04 3.01
N ARG A 109 -15.27 -1.04 3.51
CA ARG A 109 -16.21 0.07 3.29
C ARG A 109 -15.67 1.35 3.90
N PRO A 110 -15.75 2.50 3.21
CA PRO A 110 -15.23 3.78 3.71
C PRO A 110 -15.75 4.15 5.09
N SER A 111 -17.03 3.85 5.36
CA SER A 111 -17.66 4.11 6.66
C SER A 111 -17.04 3.32 7.84
N LEU A 112 -16.20 2.34 7.55
CA LEU A 112 -15.48 1.52 8.53
C LEU A 112 -13.98 1.90 8.60
N MET A 113 -13.59 3.00 7.96
CA MET A 113 -12.20 3.46 7.91
C MET A 113 -12.13 4.90 8.42
N ALA A 114 -11.18 5.17 9.31
CA ALA A 114 -10.82 6.53 9.70
C ALA A 114 -9.33 6.73 9.52
N GLU A 115 -8.95 7.80 8.84
CA GLU A 115 -7.55 8.18 8.60
C GLU A 115 -7.37 9.65 8.98
N PHE A 116 -6.24 9.97 9.60
CA PHE A 116 -5.99 11.32 10.13
C PHE A 116 -7.09 11.85 11.06
N GLY A 117 -7.79 10.92 11.74
CA GLY A 117 -8.89 11.27 12.67
C GLY A 117 -10.27 11.45 12.01
N HIS A 118 -10.39 11.26 10.70
CA HIS A 118 -11.64 11.48 9.96
C HIS A 118 -12.11 10.20 9.26
N VAL A 119 -13.42 9.91 9.36
CA VAL A 119 -14.05 8.83 8.60
C VAL A 119 -13.96 9.14 7.12
N LEU A 120 -13.62 8.13 6.31
CA LEU A 120 -13.39 8.32 4.88
C LEU A 120 -14.67 8.54 4.09
N PRO A 121 -14.62 9.31 2.99
CA PRO A 121 -15.75 9.55 2.11
C PRO A 121 -16.02 8.32 1.21
N GLU A 122 -17.25 8.26 0.69
CA GLU A 122 -17.56 7.36 -0.40
C GLU A 122 -16.80 7.77 -1.67
N PRO A 123 -16.57 6.82 -2.62
CA PRO A 123 -15.93 7.13 -3.89
C PRO A 123 -16.70 8.22 -4.65
N GLY A 124 -15.99 9.28 -5.04
CA GLY A 124 -16.57 10.45 -5.72
C GLY A 124 -16.79 11.66 -4.82
N ASP A 125 -16.83 11.47 -3.49
CA ASP A 125 -17.05 12.54 -2.53
C ASP A 125 -15.74 13.12 -1.94
N GLU A 126 -14.58 12.71 -2.47
CA GLU A 126 -13.28 13.06 -1.90
C GLU A 126 -13.01 14.57 -1.83
N ALA A 127 -13.40 15.29 -2.87
CA ALA A 127 -13.18 16.74 -2.92
C ALA A 127 -14.03 17.47 -1.86
N ALA A 128 -15.31 17.14 -1.79
CA ALA A 128 -16.21 17.73 -0.80
C ALA A 128 -15.80 17.38 0.64
N TRP A 129 -15.34 16.14 0.85
CA TRP A 129 -14.80 15.69 2.11
C TRP A 129 -13.54 16.49 2.51
N PHE A 130 -12.60 16.65 1.59
CA PHE A 130 -11.37 17.41 1.85
C PHE A 130 -11.68 18.87 2.18
N ASP A 131 -12.58 19.49 1.44
CA ASP A 131 -12.99 20.91 1.66
C ASP A 131 -13.67 21.11 3.00
N ALA A 132 -14.36 20.08 3.51
CA ALA A 132 -15.05 20.13 4.81
C ALA A 132 -14.11 19.89 6.02
N LEU A 133 -12.86 19.47 5.80
CA LEU A 133 -11.90 19.29 6.88
C LEU A 133 -11.51 20.61 7.53
N PRO A 134 -11.12 20.60 8.83
CA PRO A 134 -10.50 21.74 9.47
C PRO A 134 -9.28 22.25 8.66
N GLU A 135 -9.05 23.57 8.67
CA GLU A 135 -7.99 24.19 7.89
C GLU A 135 -6.59 23.63 8.22
N ASP A 136 -6.33 23.36 9.49
CA ASP A 136 -5.06 22.80 9.95
C ASP A 136 -4.82 21.39 9.37
N ASP A 137 -5.87 20.57 9.31
CA ASP A 137 -5.81 19.22 8.76
C ASP A 137 -5.58 19.26 7.25
N ARG A 138 -6.27 20.15 6.52
CA ARG A 138 -6.04 20.36 5.09
C ARG A 138 -4.60 20.79 4.81
N ARG A 139 -4.05 21.72 5.59
CA ARG A 139 -2.65 22.15 5.47
C ARG A 139 -1.68 21.00 5.71
N MET A 140 -1.92 20.19 6.74
CA MET A 140 -1.10 19.02 7.04
C MET A 140 -1.11 18.01 5.88
N LEU A 141 -2.29 17.65 5.37
CA LEU A 141 -2.42 16.69 4.27
C LEU A 141 -1.77 17.20 2.98
N THR A 142 -1.92 18.47 2.67
CA THR A 142 -1.26 19.13 1.53
C THR A 142 0.26 19.06 1.67
N ALA A 143 0.79 19.36 2.86
CA ALA A 143 2.22 19.30 3.12
C ALA A 143 2.79 17.86 2.97
N ILE A 144 2.03 16.83 3.37
CA ILE A 144 2.42 15.43 3.15
C ILE A 144 2.51 15.11 1.65
N ALA A 145 1.54 15.56 0.85
CA ALA A 145 1.55 15.35 -0.60
C ALA A 145 2.74 16.04 -1.29
N GLU A 146 3.14 17.21 -0.79
CA GLU A 146 4.25 18.00 -1.36
C GLU A 146 5.64 17.43 -1.02
N ARG A 147 5.83 16.78 0.13
CA ARG A 147 7.11 16.14 0.52
C ARG A 147 7.64 15.12 -0.49
N LYS A 148 6.80 14.62 -1.37
CA LYS A 148 7.18 13.66 -2.42
C LYS A 148 7.77 14.29 -3.68
N ARG A 149 7.63 15.59 -3.85
CA ARG A 149 8.10 16.30 -5.06
C ARG A 149 9.52 16.85 -4.92
N SER A 150 10.08 16.74 -3.76
CA SER A 150 11.48 17.05 -3.45
C SER A 150 12.29 15.78 -3.19
#